data_dc0fb0972819d36a180d45cf7d857fb2
#
_entry.id   dc0fb0972819d36a180d45cf7d857fb2
#
_cell.length_a   1.000
_cell.length_b   1.000
_cell.length_c   1.000
_cell.angle_alpha   90.00
_cell.angle_beta   90.00
_cell.angle_gamma   90.00
#
_symmetry.space_group_name_H-M   'P 1'
#
loop_
_entity.id
_entity.type
_entity.pdbx_description
1 polymer ?
#
loop_
_entity_poly.entity_id
_entity_poly.type
_entity_poly.pdbx_seq_one_letter_code
_entity_poly.pdbx_strand_id
1 'polypeptide(L)'
;VADPTLGGLVKNLAHPGGNVTGIASVNVELAPKRLEILREVLPAVTHVAVFYRGDGLSDKGKLEATTQAARKLGVQLLPVDTQRTSYTEAFKSAAAAGAKAAIVLFNSFSVDNRREIVDLASKYRMATIYENPAFVYDGGLMSYAVSQSAQVGRAALFIDKIFKGAKPGDLPVEQPATLELVINAKQAKALGIK
;
A
#
# COMPACT_ATOMS: atom_id res chain seq x y z
N VAL A 1 -12.57 0.49 -2.87
CA VAL A 1 -12.62 -0.79 -3.61
C VAL A 1 -11.46 -0.81 -4.58
N ALA A 2 -10.73 -1.93 -4.69
CA ALA A 2 -9.54 -2.02 -5.55
C ALA A 2 -9.91 -1.78 -7.01
N ASP A 3 -10.81 -2.57 -7.57
CA ASP A 3 -11.39 -2.35 -8.88
C ASP A 3 -12.91 -2.57 -8.80
N PRO A 4 -13.71 -1.50 -8.93
CA PRO A 4 -15.17 -1.62 -8.81
C PRO A 4 -15.81 -2.32 -10.03
N THR A 5 -15.11 -2.46 -11.14
CA THR A 5 -15.61 -3.18 -12.32
C THR A 5 -15.50 -4.69 -12.13
N LEU A 6 -14.39 -5.18 -11.59
CA LEU A 6 -14.19 -6.60 -11.26
C LEU A 6 -15.17 -7.09 -10.19
N GLY A 7 -15.58 -6.21 -9.27
CA GLY A 7 -16.58 -6.52 -8.25
C GLY A 7 -18.03 -6.42 -8.73
N GLY A 8 -18.27 -6.06 -10.00
CA GLY A 8 -19.62 -5.86 -10.55
C GLY A 8 -20.40 -4.69 -9.95
N LEU A 9 -19.73 -3.78 -9.23
CA LEU A 9 -20.36 -2.62 -8.59
C LEU A 9 -20.71 -1.54 -9.60
N VAL A 10 -19.93 -1.42 -10.68
CA VAL A 10 -20.13 -0.48 -11.77
C VAL A 10 -19.88 -1.16 -13.11
N LYS A 11 -20.56 -0.70 -14.19
CA LYS A 11 -20.36 -1.24 -15.54
C LYS A 11 -18.97 -0.91 -16.10
N ASN A 12 -18.56 0.34 -15.94
CA ASN A 12 -17.22 0.85 -16.24
C ASN A 12 -17.01 2.14 -15.44
N LEU A 13 -15.76 2.63 -15.39
CA LEU A 13 -15.43 3.81 -14.58
C LEU A 13 -16.05 5.10 -15.13
N ALA A 14 -16.14 5.26 -16.45
CA ALA A 14 -16.69 6.48 -17.08
C ALA A 14 -18.22 6.59 -16.93
N HIS A 15 -18.92 5.45 -16.99
CA HIS A 15 -20.38 5.36 -16.89
C HIS A 15 -20.77 4.23 -15.94
N PRO A 16 -20.80 4.49 -14.61
CA PRO A 16 -21.14 3.48 -13.60
C PRO A 16 -22.49 2.80 -13.83
N GLY A 17 -23.50 3.57 -14.24
CA GLY A 17 -24.80 3.09 -14.71
C GLY A 17 -25.73 2.55 -13.64
N GLY A 18 -25.36 2.65 -12.36
CA GLY A 18 -26.14 2.18 -11.21
C GLY A 18 -26.28 3.26 -10.14
N ASN A 19 -26.32 2.84 -8.88
CA ASN A 19 -26.43 3.73 -7.72
C ASN A 19 -25.09 3.92 -6.97
N VAL A 20 -23.96 3.58 -7.61
CA VAL A 20 -22.61 3.64 -7.05
C VAL A 20 -21.76 4.55 -7.92
N THR A 21 -21.03 5.45 -7.27
CA THR A 21 -19.93 6.27 -7.83
C THR A 21 -18.88 6.49 -6.75
N GLY A 22 -17.80 7.18 -7.06
CA GLY A 22 -16.78 7.55 -6.08
C GLY A 22 -15.37 7.54 -6.63
N ILE A 23 -14.41 7.13 -5.78
CA ILE A 23 -13.00 7.11 -6.09
C ILE A 23 -12.48 5.66 -6.01
N ALA A 24 -11.91 5.17 -7.10
CA ALA A 24 -11.29 3.85 -7.16
C ALA A 24 -9.91 3.85 -6.47
N SER A 25 -9.44 2.68 -6.06
CA SER A 25 -8.08 2.52 -5.56
C SER A 25 -7.11 2.26 -6.72
N VAL A 26 -5.91 2.83 -6.64
CA VAL A 26 -4.78 2.58 -7.55
C VAL A 26 -3.62 1.87 -6.84
N ASN A 27 -3.92 1.16 -5.77
CA ASN A 27 -2.88 0.54 -4.93
C ASN A 27 -2.15 -0.62 -5.63
N VAL A 28 -2.78 -1.30 -6.58
CA VAL A 28 -2.14 -2.36 -7.38
C VAL A 28 -1.11 -1.74 -8.32
N GLU A 29 -1.47 -0.64 -8.97
CA GLU A 29 -0.62 0.12 -9.90
C GLU A 29 0.57 0.77 -9.18
N LEU A 30 0.40 1.15 -7.90
CA LEU A 30 1.45 1.73 -7.07
C LEU A 30 2.40 0.70 -6.44
N ALA A 31 2.03 -0.57 -6.43
CA ALA A 31 2.83 -1.60 -5.78
C ALA A 31 4.25 -1.75 -6.38
N PRO A 32 4.44 -1.75 -7.71
CA PRO A 32 5.77 -1.73 -8.32
C PRO A 32 6.60 -0.51 -7.90
N LYS A 33 5.99 0.68 -7.86
CA LYS A 33 6.70 1.93 -7.53
C LYS A 33 7.22 1.94 -6.10
N ARG A 34 6.50 1.31 -5.16
CA ARG A 34 7.01 1.15 -3.78
C ARG A 34 8.31 0.33 -3.75
N LEU A 35 8.41 -0.73 -4.53
CA LEU A 35 9.63 -1.51 -4.62
C LEU A 35 10.77 -0.71 -5.27
N GLU A 36 10.48 0.08 -6.31
CA GLU A 36 11.46 0.97 -6.95
C GLU A 36 12.01 1.99 -5.94
N ILE A 37 11.13 2.70 -5.21
CA ILE A 37 11.52 3.66 -4.17
C ILE A 37 12.40 2.97 -3.12
N LEU A 38 12.01 1.78 -2.66
CA LEU A 38 12.79 1.03 -1.69
C LEU A 38 14.19 0.69 -2.23
N ARG A 39 14.29 0.34 -3.51
CA ARG A 39 15.54 0.05 -4.19
C ARG A 39 16.41 1.30 -4.41
N GLU A 40 15.80 2.46 -4.68
CA GLU A 40 16.50 3.75 -4.76
C GLU A 40 17.12 4.13 -3.41
N VAL A 41 16.36 3.94 -2.32
CA VAL A 41 16.83 4.23 -0.94
C VAL A 41 17.87 3.23 -0.46
N LEU A 42 17.80 1.98 -0.90
CA LEU A 42 18.69 0.88 -0.53
C LEU A 42 19.24 0.17 -1.78
N PRO A 43 20.20 0.77 -2.50
CA PRO A 43 20.72 0.20 -3.76
C PRO A 43 21.32 -1.21 -3.64
N ALA A 44 21.80 -1.60 -2.46
CA ALA A 44 22.40 -2.91 -2.19
C ALA A 44 21.36 -3.97 -1.73
N VAL A 45 20.07 -3.63 -1.61
CA VAL A 45 19.07 -4.59 -1.15
C VAL A 45 18.81 -5.65 -2.22
N THR A 46 18.92 -6.92 -1.83
CA THR A 46 18.68 -8.07 -2.70
C THR A 46 17.46 -8.89 -2.28
N HIS A 47 17.08 -8.82 -0.99
CA HIS A 47 15.96 -9.56 -0.41
C HIS A 47 14.98 -8.60 0.25
N VAL A 48 13.73 -8.63 -0.20
CA VAL A 48 12.65 -7.77 0.32
C VAL A 48 11.49 -8.64 0.76
N ALA A 49 11.09 -8.54 2.02
CA ALA A 49 9.89 -9.19 2.51
C ALA A 49 8.63 -8.45 2.02
N VAL A 50 7.57 -9.19 1.76
CA VAL A 50 6.24 -8.62 1.45
C VAL A 50 5.24 -9.22 2.40
N PHE A 51 4.77 -8.42 3.36
CA PHE A 51 3.74 -8.85 4.31
C PHE A 51 2.36 -8.57 3.72
N TYR A 52 1.58 -9.63 3.51
CA TYR A 52 0.28 -9.59 2.86
C TYR A 52 -0.73 -10.51 3.55
N ARG A 53 -2.00 -10.41 3.19
CA ARG A 53 -3.02 -11.38 3.60
C ARG A 53 -3.50 -12.21 2.43
N GLY A 54 -3.38 -13.53 2.56
CA GLY A 54 -3.68 -14.49 1.50
C GLY A 54 -5.15 -14.57 1.10
N ASP A 55 -6.10 -14.11 1.94
CA ASP A 55 -7.53 -14.06 1.66
C ASP A 55 -7.98 -12.83 0.85
N GLY A 56 -7.13 -11.81 0.73
CA GLY A 56 -7.44 -10.56 0.05
C GLY A 56 -7.15 -10.59 -1.46
N LEU A 57 -8.17 -10.42 -2.32
CA LEU A 57 -7.98 -10.29 -3.77
C LEU A 57 -7.05 -9.11 -4.13
N SER A 58 -7.21 -7.98 -3.44
CA SER A 58 -6.35 -6.81 -3.62
C SER A 58 -4.89 -7.11 -3.30
N ASP A 59 -4.62 -7.83 -2.19
CA ASP A 59 -3.26 -8.15 -1.78
C ASP A 59 -2.59 -9.13 -2.76
N LYS A 60 -3.35 -10.06 -3.34
CA LYS A 60 -2.84 -10.94 -4.41
C LYS A 60 -2.41 -10.17 -5.65
N GLY A 61 -3.24 -9.23 -6.12
CA GLY A 61 -2.89 -8.38 -7.26
C GLY A 61 -1.66 -7.50 -7.00
N LYS A 62 -1.56 -6.91 -5.80
CA LYS A 62 -0.39 -6.12 -5.40
C LYS A 62 0.88 -6.99 -5.32
N LEU A 63 0.79 -8.18 -4.74
CA LEU A 63 1.91 -9.10 -4.65
C LEU A 63 2.38 -9.53 -6.03
N GLU A 64 1.47 -9.85 -6.95
CA GLU A 64 1.80 -10.20 -8.33
C GLU A 64 2.51 -9.05 -9.05
N ALA A 65 1.95 -7.83 -9.00
CA ALA A 65 2.55 -6.65 -9.61
C ALA A 65 3.95 -6.36 -9.03
N THR A 66 4.12 -6.49 -7.70
CA THR A 66 5.43 -6.33 -7.04
C THR A 66 6.40 -7.43 -7.49
N THR A 67 5.93 -8.67 -7.67
CA THR A 67 6.77 -9.80 -8.13
C THR A 67 7.29 -9.57 -9.54
N GLN A 68 6.45 -9.05 -10.43
CA GLN A 68 6.88 -8.70 -11.80
C GLN A 68 7.95 -7.60 -11.80
N ALA A 69 7.79 -6.56 -10.95
CA ALA A 69 8.79 -5.51 -10.79
C ALA A 69 10.08 -6.05 -10.19
N ALA A 70 10.01 -6.91 -9.18
CA ALA A 70 11.18 -7.49 -8.53
C ALA A 70 12.08 -8.27 -9.49
N ARG A 71 11.48 -9.03 -10.41
CA ARG A 71 12.23 -9.74 -11.48
C ARG A 71 13.04 -8.77 -12.34
N LYS A 72 12.45 -7.61 -12.71
CA LYS A 72 13.13 -6.58 -13.51
C LYS A 72 14.25 -5.88 -12.74
N LEU A 73 14.08 -5.72 -11.43
CA LEU A 73 15.04 -5.04 -10.56
C LEU A 73 16.13 -5.97 -9.98
N GLY A 74 16.08 -7.26 -10.26
CA GLY A 74 17.01 -8.25 -9.70
C GLY A 74 16.86 -8.41 -8.19
N VAL A 75 15.65 -8.24 -7.64
CA VAL A 75 15.32 -8.36 -6.23
C VAL A 75 14.56 -9.66 -5.98
N GLN A 76 14.98 -10.42 -4.98
CA GLN A 76 14.23 -11.58 -4.51
C GLN A 76 13.18 -11.14 -3.50
N LEU A 77 11.91 -11.45 -3.79
CA LEU A 77 10.83 -11.24 -2.82
C LEU A 77 10.71 -12.44 -1.89
N LEU A 78 10.39 -12.14 -0.63
CA LEU A 78 10.04 -13.10 0.41
C LEU A 78 8.60 -12.83 0.85
N PRO A 79 7.58 -13.41 0.17
CA PRO A 79 6.19 -13.23 0.54
C PRO A 79 5.90 -13.93 1.88
N VAL A 80 5.26 -13.21 2.81
CA VAL A 80 4.87 -13.74 4.12
C VAL A 80 3.38 -13.48 4.33
N ASP A 81 2.61 -14.55 4.42
CA ASP A 81 1.17 -14.49 4.65
C ASP A 81 0.87 -14.30 6.14
N THR A 82 0.49 -13.07 6.50
CA THR A 82 0.15 -12.68 7.88
C THR A 82 -1.24 -13.14 8.32
N GLN A 83 -1.99 -13.83 7.48
CA GLN A 83 -3.18 -14.58 7.89
C GLN A 83 -2.80 -15.86 8.64
N ARG A 84 -1.65 -16.43 8.31
CA ARG A 84 -1.19 -17.73 8.81
C ARG A 84 -0.12 -17.62 9.89
N THR A 85 0.43 -16.43 10.12
CA THR A 85 1.49 -16.19 11.08
C THR A 85 1.34 -14.81 11.73
N SER A 86 1.83 -14.65 12.96
CA SER A 86 1.88 -13.35 13.62
C SER A 86 2.93 -12.44 12.98
N TYR A 87 2.79 -11.11 13.16
CA TYR A 87 3.83 -10.18 12.70
C TYR A 87 5.18 -10.44 13.38
N THR A 88 5.20 -10.82 14.65
CA THR A 88 6.44 -11.18 15.36
C THR A 88 7.20 -12.32 14.65
N GLU A 89 6.51 -13.42 14.31
CA GLU A 89 7.16 -14.54 13.58
C GLU A 89 7.43 -14.17 12.11
N ALA A 90 6.57 -13.36 11.47
CA ALA A 90 6.77 -12.89 10.11
C ALA A 90 8.06 -12.08 9.97
N PHE A 91 8.30 -11.10 10.83
CA PHE A 91 9.53 -10.30 10.83
C PHE A 91 10.76 -11.13 11.17
N LYS A 92 10.65 -12.05 12.15
CA LYS A 92 11.72 -12.96 12.54
C LYS A 92 12.14 -13.87 11.38
N SER A 93 11.20 -14.50 10.71
CA SER A 93 11.46 -15.38 9.58
C SER A 93 12.03 -14.61 8.37
N ALA A 94 11.49 -13.43 8.06
CA ALA A 94 12.01 -12.58 7.00
C ALA A 94 13.45 -12.14 7.26
N ALA A 95 13.77 -11.74 8.51
CA ALA A 95 15.13 -11.37 8.91
C ALA A 95 16.09 -12.55 8.83
N ALA A 96 15.68 -13.74 9.27
CA ALA A 96 16.45 -14.97 9.16
C ALA A 96 16.72 -15.37 7.70
N ALA A 97 15.78 -15.09 6.79
CA ALA A 97 15.94 -15.29 5.34
C ALA A 97 16.74 -14.16 4.65
N GLY A 98 17.33 -13.24 5.42
CA GLY A 98 18.22 -12.20 4.89
C GLY A 98 17.52 -10.93 4.40
N ALA A 99 16.21 -10.76 4.62
CA ALA A 99 15.53 -9.52 4.27
C ALA A 99 16.09 -8.35 5.08
N LYS A 100 16.46 -7.27 4.40
CA LYS A 100 16.88 -5.98 4.99
C LYS A 100 15.83 -4.89 4.78
N ALA A 101 14.81 -5.21 3.99
CA ALA A 101 13.72 -4.30 3.68
C ALA A 101 12.39 -5.05 3.60
N ALA A 102 11.29 -4.34 3.75
CA ALA A 102 9.96 -4.91 3.60
C ALA A 102 8.94 -3.93 3.01
N ILE A 103 7.96 -4.49 2.32
CA ILE A 103 6.74 -3.83 1.90
C ILE A 103 5.61 -4.38 2.78
N VAL A 104 4.86 -3.52 3.44
CA VAL A 104 3.70 -3.92 4.23
C VAL A 104 2.44 -3.51 3.48
N LEU A 105 1.69 -4.49 3.00
CA LEU A 105 0.46 -4.23 2.27
C LEU A 105 -0.65 -3.79 3.23
N PHE A 106 -1.41 -2.78 2.80
CA PHE A 106 -2.48 -2.18 3.58
C PHE A 106 -3.74 -3.06 3.55
N ASN A 107 -4.19 -3.43 4.74
CA ASN A 107 -5.49 -4.04 5.02
C ASN A 107 -5.89 -3.69 6.45
N SER A 108 -7.13 -3.99 6.84
CA SER A 108 -7.63 -3.65 8.19
C SER A 108 -6.74 -4.21 9.30
N PHE A 109 -6.30 -5.45 9.15
CA PHE A 109 -5.46 -6.11 10.14
C PHE A 109 -4.09 -5.45 10.28
N SER A 110 -3.46 -5.01 9.19
CA SER A 110 -2.18 -4.28 9.27
C SER A 110 -2.34 -2.92 9.94
N VAL A 111 -3.48 -2.25 9.76
CA VAL A 111 -3.79 -0.97 10.41
C VAL A 111 -3.96 -1.13 11.93
N ASP A 112 -4.70 -2.15 12.35
CA ASP A 112 -4.94 -2.42 13.77
C ASP A 112 -3.64 -2.77 14.50
N ASN A 113 -2.70 -3.44 13.81
CA ASN A 113 -1.40 -3.85 14.36
C ASN A 113 -0.25 -2.90 13.97
N ARG A 114 -0.52 -1.69 13.45
CA ARG A 114 0.52 -0.83 12.85
C ARG A 114 1.65 -0.48 13.81
N ARG A 115 1.39 -0.26 15.10
CA ARG A 115 2.43 0.03 16.09
C ARG A 115 3.36 -1.16 16.29
N GLU A 116 2.80 -2.36 16.46
CA GLU A 116 3.58 -3.59 16.53
C GLU A 116 4.46 -3.77 15.28
N ILE A 117 3.90 -3.54 14.09
CA ILE A 117 4.63 -3.65 12.82
C ILE A 117 5.81 -2.66 12.78
N VAL A 118 5.61 -1.42 13.20
CA VAL A 118 6.66 -0.38 13.23
C VAL A 118 7.74 -0.72 14.24
N ASP A 119 7.37 -1.19 15.43
CA ASP A 119 8.32 -1.60 16.47
C ASP A 119 9.16 -2.81 16.02
N LEU A 120 8.54 -3.79 15.38
CA LEU A 120 9.23 -4.95 14.80
C LEU A 120 10.18 -4.56 13.67
N ALA A 121 9.75 -3.65 12.78
CA ALA A 121 10.61 -3.12 11.72
C ALA A 121 11.87 -2.45 12.31
N SER A 122 11.71 -1.66 13.36
CA SER A 122 12.82 -1.02 14.07
C SER A 122 13.70 -2.04 14.77
N LYS A 123 13.12 -3.01 15.49
CA LYS A 123 13.82 -4.09 16.20
C LYS A 123 14.72 -4.91 15.27
N TYR A 124 14.21 -5.28 14.10
CA TYR A 124 14.95 -6.06 13.10
C TYR A 124 15.79 -5.19 12.14
N ARG A 125 15.83 -3.86 12.37
CA ARG A 125 16.53 -2.88 11.51
C ARG A 125 16.16 -3.03 10.03
N MET A 126 14.89 -3.28 9.76
CA MET A 126 14.35 -3.53 8.43
C MET A 126 13.77 -2.22 7.86
N ALA A 127 14.30 -1.76 6.73
CA ALA A 127 13.77 -0.59 6.05
C ALA A 127 12.41 -0.92 5.44
N THR A 128 11.36 -0.24 5.89
CA THR A 128 9.99 -0.56 5.49
C THR A 128 9.34 0.56 4.70
N ILE A 129 8.58 0.17 3.67
CA ILE A 129 7.67 1.05 2.94
C ILE A 129 6.22 0.59 3.14
N TYR A 130 5.36 1.56 3.39
CA TYR A 130 3.95 1.34 3.70
C TYR A 130 3.02 1.93 2.64
N GLU A 131 1.80 1.44 2.58
CA GLU A 131 0.73 1.96 1.73
C GLU A 131 -0.13 3.04 2.42
N ASN A 132 0.23 3.43 3.65
CA ASN A 132 -0.49 4.44 4.43
C ASN A 132 0.48 5.25 5.30
N PRO A 133 0.40 6.59 5.28
CA PRO A 133 1.30 7.45 6.07
C PRO A 133 1.13 7.33 7.58
N ALA A 134 0.03 6.77 8.09
CA ALA A 134 -0.16 6.54 9.52
C ALA A 134 0.96 5.67 10.14
N PHE A 135 1.51 4.71 9.38
CA PHE A 135 2.66 3.93 9.83
C PHE A 135 3.92 4.80 10.02
N VAL A 136 4.10 5.80 9.17
CA VAL A 136 5.25 6.73 9.26
C VAL A 136 5.09 7.65 10.46
N TYR A 137 3.87 8.10 10.73
CA TYR A 137 3.57 8.93 11.91
C TYR A 137 3.74 8.16 13.22
N ASP A 138 3.54 6.85 13.24
CA ASP A 138 3.83 5.96 14.37
C ASP A 138 5.32 5.57 14.45
N GLY A 139 6.19 6.08 13.56
CA GLY A 139 7.65 5.86 13.62
C GLY A 139 8.24 5.00 12.48
N GLY A 140 7.43 4.50 11.56
CA GLY A 140 7.89 3.77 10.37
C GLY A 140 8.76 4.61 9.45
N LEU A 141 9.48 3.97 8.51
CA LEU A 141 10.46 4.67 7.68
C LEU A 141 9.81 5.53 6.60
N MET A 142 9.01 4.95 5.74
CA MET A 142 8.43 5.70 4.61
C MET A 142 7.11 5.11 4.14
N SER A 143 6.27 5.95 3.51
CA SER A 143 5.07 5.51 2.82
C SER A 143 4.96 6.15 1.45
N TYR A 144 4.43 5.42 0.48
CA TYR A 144 4.04 5.95 -0.81
C TYR A 144 2.59 5.58 -1.09
N ALA A 145 1.73 6.57 -1.10
CA ALA A 145 0.29 6.38 -1.08
C ALA A 145 -0.44 7.53 -1.77
N VAL A 146 -1.72 7.32 -2.02
CA VAL A 146 -2.62 8.40 -2.43
C VAL A 146 -2.85 9.36 -1.27
N SER A 147 -2.85 10.66 -1.54
CA SER A 147 -3.18 11.69 -0.55
C SER A 147 -4.59 11.51 -0.01
N GLN A 148 -4.70 11.22 1.28
CA GLN A 148 -6.00 11.04 1.94
C GLN A 148 -6.81 12.34 1.97
N SER A 149 -6.15 13.48 2.20
CA SER A 149 -6.80 14.79 2.22
C SER A 149 -7.41 15.13 0.85
N ALA A 150 -6.68 14.86 -0.24
CA ALA A 150 -7.18 15.03 -1.59
C ALA A 150 -8.39 14.12 -1.89
N GLN A 151 -8.36 12.85 -1.42
CA GLN A 151 -9.48 11.93 -1.58
C GLN A 151 -10.73 12.39 -0.84
N VAL A 152 -10.60 12.84 0.42
CA VAL A 152 -11.72 13.35 1.23
C VAL A 152 -12.33 14.58 0.57
N GLY A 153 -11.50 15.55 0.14
CA GLY A 153 -11.97 16.73 -0.59
C GLY A 153 -12.72 16.36 -1.88
N ARG A 154 -12.21 15.36 -2.61
CA ARG A 154 -12.86 14.90 -3.83
C ARG A 154 -14.19 14.18 -3.56
N ALA A 155 -14.25 13.35 -2.52
CA ALA A 155 -15.47 12.68 -2.10
C ALA A 155 -16.58 13.69 -1.71
N ALA A 156 -16.23 14.79 -1.03
CA ALA A 156 -17.17 15.85 -0.70
C ALA A 156 -17.83 16.47 -1.94
N LEU A 157 -17.08 16.62 -3.05
CA LEU A 157 -17.64 17.11 -4.31
C LEU A 157 -18.66 16.16 -4.95
N PHE A 158 -18.46 14.83 -4.82
CA PHE A 158 -19.45 13.85 -5.25
C PHE A 158 -20.74 13.98 -4.43
N ILE A 159 -20.60 14.10 -3.11
CA ILE A 159 -21.73 14.26 -2.18
C ILE A 159 -22.53 15.53 -2.53
N ASP A 160 -21.86 16.66 -2.73
CA ASP A 160 -22.49 17.92 -3.12
C ASP A 160 -23.29 17.79 -4.44
N LYS A 161 -22.68 17.17 -5.47
CA LYS A 161 -23.36 16.92 -6.74
C LYS A 161 -24.61 16.05 -6.57
N ILE A 162 -24.53 14.97 -5.78
CA ILE A 162 -25.65 14.07 -5.53
C ILE A 162 -26.78 14.81 -4.77
N PHE A 163 -26.45 15.60 -3.77
CA PHE A 163 -27.45 16.42 -3.06
C PHE A 163 -28.10 17.50 -3.94
N LYS A 164 -27.42 17.93 -4.99
CA LYS A 164 -27.96 18.84 -6.02
C LYS A 164 -28.74 18.09 -7.12
N GLY A 165 -28.98 16.79 -6.99
CA GLY A 165 -29.83 15.99 -7.86
C GLY A 165 -29.10 15.16 -8.93
N ALA A 166 -27.76 15.17 -8.97
CA ALA A 166 -27.03 14.30 -9.88
C ALA A 166 -27.21 12.82 -9.47
N LYS A 167 -27.41 11.94 -10.44
CA LYS A 167 -27.50 10.50 -10.19
C LYS A 167 -26.09 9.90 -10.07
N PRO A 168 -25.83 9.04 -9.09
CA PRO A 168 -24.53 8.39 -8.95
C PRO A 168 -24.05 7.69 -10.21
N GLY A 169 -24.96 7.03 -10.93
CA GLY A 169 -24.64 6.30 -12.17
C GLY A 169 -24.20 7.19 -13.35
N ASP A 170 -24.45 8.50 -13.29
CA ASP A 170 -24.03 9.48 -14.30
C ASP A 170 -22.69 10.18 -13.91
N LEU A 171 -22.24 9.97 -12.68
CA LEU A 171 -20.97 10.51 -12.19
C LEU A 171 -19.84 9.49 -12.38
N PRO A 172 -18.81 9.78 -13.18
CA PRO A 172 -17.69 8.87 -13.39
C PRO A 172 -17.02 8.47 -12.07
N VAL A 173 -16.60 7.22 -11.96
CA VAL A 173 -15.70 6.80 -10.89
C VAL A 173 -14.30 7.33 -11.22
N GLU A 174 -13.76 8.14 -10.33
CA GLU A 174 -12.46 8.78 -10.53
C GLU A 174 -11.32 7.94 -9.98
N GLN A 175 -10.16 8.03 -10.59
CA GLN A 175 -8.91 7.54 -10.03
C GLN A 175 -8.17 8.69 -9.32
N PRO A 176 -7.59 8.45 -8.14
CA PRO A 176 -6.84 9.48 -7.44
C PRO A 176 -5.58 9.88 -8.21
N ALA A 177 -5.36 11.19 -8.34
CA ALA A 177 -4.22 11.74 -9.09
C ALA A 177 -3.10 12.25 -8.17
N THR A 178 -3.38 12.54 -6.89
CA THR A 178 -2.40 13.10 -5.97
C THR A 178 -1.75 12.00 -5.15
N LEU A 179 -0.45 11.81 -5.35
CA LEU A 179 0.36 10.83 -4.63
C LEU A 179 1.31 11.55 -3.67
N GLU A 180 1.58 10.95 -2.53
CA GLU A 180 2.47 11.49 -1.50
C GLU A 180 3.52 10.44 -1.11
N LEU A 181 4.79 10.88 -1.07
CA LEU A 181 5.89 10.18 -0.44
C LEU A 181 6.16 10.85 0.91
N VAL A 182 5.96 10.12 2.00
CA VAL A 182 6.27 10.59 3.36
C VAL A 182 7.45 9.80 3.88
N ILE A 183 8.46 10.50 4.39
CA ILE A 183 9.69 9.88 4.93
C ILE A 183 9.95 10.36 6.35
N ASN A 184 10.24 9.43 7.24
CA ASN A 184 10.68 9.71 8.60
C ASN A 184 12.22 9.84 8.63
N ALA A 185 12.72 11.07 8.62
CA ALA A 185 14.16 11.34 8.63
C ALA A 185 14.87 10.80 9.88
N LYS A 186 14.18 10.74 11.04
CA LYS A 186 14.74 10.16 12.26
C LYS A 186 14.96 8.66 12.12
N GLN A 187 13.99 7.95 11.54
CA GLN A 187 14.09 6.51 11.30
C GLN A 187 15.11 6.20 10.20
N ALA A 188 15.18 7.01 9.13
CA ALA A 188 16.19 6.89 8.09
C ALA A 188 17.61 6.97 8.70
N LYS A 189 17.85 7.99 9.54
CA LYS A 189 19.13 8.14 10.24
C LYS A 189 19.45 6.95 11.16
N ALA A 190 18.47 6.42 11.89
CA ALA A 190 18.64 5.25 12.77
C ALA A 190 19.02 3.98 11.99
N LEU A 191 18.54 3.85 10.75
CA LEU A 191 18.88 2.76 9.84
C LEU A 191 20.21 2.97 9.08
N GLY A 192 20.81 4.16 9.17
CA GLY A 192 22.02 4.52 8.43
C GLY A 192 21.76 4.89 6.96
N ILE A 193 20.52 5.24 6.63
CA ILE A 193 20.11 5.69 5.29
C ILE A 193 20.41 7.20 5.17
N LYS A 194 21.05 7.57 4.08
CA LYS A 194 21.46 8.96 3.76
C LYS A 194 20.49 9.61 2.80
#